data_32387ef81898e03643a867d03a497170
#
_entry.id   32387ef81898e03643a867d03a497170
#
_cell.length_a   1.000
_cell.length_b   1.000
_cell.length_c   1.000
_cell.angle_alpha   90.00
_cell.angle_beta   90.00
_cell.angle_gamma   90.00
#
_symmetry.space_group_name_H-M   'P 1'
#
loop_
_entity.id
_entity.type
_entity.pdbx_description
1 polymer ?
#
loop_
_entity_poly.entity_id
_entity_poly.type
_entity_poly.pdbx_seq_one_letter_code
_entity_poly.pdbx_strand_id
1 'polypeptide(L)'
;SKEDLCFYMEKIKKISEEMVRDGMSHPTMFEIETALSFLYFLDKKVDVVLLETGMGGRLDATNVVKKPIAVIIASIGMDHMQFLGDTIEKIAAEKAGIIKEGCPVISYNNQESVNEVIKEKAKEMHCKVTFVNSEGIRVLSESLNGESFSYRSSDGRWYEKIEIPLLGRHQINNAALALEALNTIRNYYCISEFQTEDGLRKTIWRGRIEILEKD
;
A
#
# COMPACT_ATOMS: atom_id res chain seq x y z
N SER A 1 -16.88 7.33 -14.66
CA SER A 1 -17.68 7.02 -15.86
C SER A 1 -16.81 7.04 -17.11
N LYS A 2 -17.34 6.61 -18.28
CA LYS A 2 -16.63 6.76 -19.57
C LYS A 2 -16.42 8.22 -19.92
N GLU A 3 -17.37 9.05 -19.62
CA GLU A 3 -17.34 10.50 -19.86
C GLU A 3 -16.21 11.16 -19.06
N ASP A 4 -16.08 10.83 -17.77
CA ASP A 4 -14.99 11.31 -16.93
C ASP A 4 -13.64 10.87 -17.55
N LEU A 5 -13.52 9.60 -17.94
CA LEU A 5 -12.29 9.07 -18.53
C LEU A 5 -11.90 9.83 -19.80
N CYS A 6 -12.82 10.01 -20.74
CA CYS A 6 -12.58 10.76 -21.98
C CYS A 6 -12.14 12.20 -21.67
N PHE A 7 -12.84 12.86 -20.75
CA PHE A 7 -12.55 14.25 -20.40
C PHE A 7 -11.13 14.45 -19.85
N TYR A 8 -10.68 13.59 -18.92
CA TYR A 8 -9.32 13.71 -18.37
C TYR A 8 -8.25 13.25 -19.35
N MET A 9 -8.54 12.21 -20.16
CA MET A 9 -7.63 11.74 -21.21
C MET A 9 -7.37 12.81 -22.26
N GLU A 10 -8.38 13.58 -22.67
CA GLU A 10 -8.18 14.70 -23.60
C GLU A 10 -7.27 15.79 -23.02
N LYS A 11 -7.41 16.10 -21.73
CA LYS A 11 -6.51 17.07 -21.05
C LYS A 11 -5.07 16.57 -21.05
N ILE A 12 -4.87 15.30 -20.64
CA ILE A 12 -3.53 14.71 -20.54
C ILE A 12 -2.89 14.59 -21.93
N LYS A 13 -3.65 14.19 -22.95
CA LYS A 13 -3.20 14.08 -24.33
C LYS A 13 -2.58 15.39 -24.81
N LYS A 14 -3.27 16.52 -24.60
CA LYS A 14 -2.76 17.85 -25.00
C LYS A 14 -1.40 18.17 -24.36
N ILE A 15 -1.29 17.90 -23.03
CA ILE A 15 -0.05 18.14 -22.29
C ILE A 15 1.05 17.20 -22.76
N SER A 16 0.74 15.93 -23.01
CA SER A 16 1.71 14.96 -23.54
C SER A 16 2.25 15.35 -24.91
N GLU A 17 1.37 15.87 -25.81
CA GLU A 17 1.76 16.36 -27.10
C GLU A 17 2.63 17.65 -27.01
N GLU A 18 2.39 18.49 -26.01
CA GLU A 18 3.23 19.67 -25.70
C GLU A 18 4.61 19.24 -25.19
N MET A 19 4.67 18.29 -24.26
CA MET A 19 5.93 17.72 -23.76
C MET A 19 6.80 17.18 -24.90
N VAL A 20 6.21 16.44 -25.82
CA VAL A 20 6.94 15.89 -27.00
C VAL A 20 7.43 17.01 -27.93
N ARG A 21 6.63 18.05 -28.16
CA ARG A 21 7.05 19.22 -28.96
C ARG A 21 8.22 19.97 -28.31
N ASP A 22 8.28 19.99 -26.98
CA ASP A 22 9.35 20.59 -26.20
C ASP A 22 10.60 19.68 -26.08
N GLY A 23 10.61 18.55 -26.77
CA GLY A 23 11.75 17.62 -26.84
C GLY A 23 11.82 16.61 -25.69
N MET A 24 10.77 16.50 -24.85
CA MET A 24 10.67 15.48 -23.82
C MET A 24 10.14 14.16 -24.40
N SER A 25 10.41 13.06 -23.71
CA SER A 25 9.81 11.77 -24.06
C SER A 25 8.30 11.78 -23.83
N HIS A 26 7.56 11.04 -24.64
CA HIS A 26 6.14 10.81 -24.40
C HIS A 26 5.96 10.06 -23.08
N PRO A 27 5.03 10.47 -22.19
CA PRO A 27 4.75 9.75 -20.96
C PRO A 27 4.37 8.29 -21.23
N THR A 28 4.76 7.41 -20.32
CA THR A 28 4.34 6.02 -20.34
C THR A 28 2.84 5.89 -20.02
N MET A 29 2.23 4.75 -20.32
CA MET A 29 0.82 4.50 -20.02
C MET A 29 0.56 4.64 -18.51
N PHE A 30 1.44 4.10 -17.67
CA PHE A 30 1.30 4.18 -16.20
C PHE A 30 1.41 5.62 -15.66
N GLU A 31 2.27 6.45 -16.23
CA GLU A 31 2.34 7.88 -15.89
C GLU A 31 1.06 8.62 -16.32
N ILE A 32 0.50 8.30 -17.48
CA ILE A 32 -0.78 8.84 -17.94
C ILE A 32 -1.92 8.44 -17.00
N GLU A 33 -2.03 7.17 -16.65
CA GLU A 33 -3.07 6.64 -15.76
C GLU A 33 -2.94 7.24 -14.35
N THR A 34 -1.72 7.41 -13.85
CA THR A 34 -1.43 8.06 -12.57
C THR A 34 -1.87 9.53 -12.59
N ALA A 35 -1.50 10.27 -13.62
CA ALA A 35 -1.90 11.67 -13.77
C ALA A 35 -3.44 11.81 -13.88
N LEU A 36 -4.07 10.91 -14.63
CA LEU A 36 -5.53 10.84 -14.74
C LEU A 36 -6.19 10.62 -13.38
N SER A 37 -5.69 9.67 -12.61
CA SER A 37 -6.24 9.38 -11.28
C SER A 37 -6.12 10.57 -10.33
N PHE A 38 -5.00 11.30 -10.34
CA PHE A 38 -4.84 12.51 -9.53
C PHE A 38 -5.81 13.63 -9.93
N LEU A 39 -6.00 13.86 -11.23
CA LEU A 39 -6.97 14.84 -11.71
C LEU A 39 -8.40 14.46 -11.30
N TYR A 40 -8.74 13.17 -11.44
CA TYR A 40 -10.03 12.65 -11.05
C TYR A 40 -10.29 12.81 -9.55
N PHE A 41 -9.35 12.40 -8.70
CA PHE A 41 -9.49 12.51 -7.25
C PHE A 41 -9.62 13.95 -6.78
N LEU A 42 -8.85 14.86 -7.40
CA LEU A 42 -8.94 16.29 -7.11
C LEU A 42 -10.34 16.85 -7.44
N ASP A 43 -10.88 16.56 -8.62
CA ASP A 43 -12.19 17.03 -9.05
C ASP A 43 -13.33 16.42 -8.23
N LYS A 44 -13.22 15.15 -7.86
CA LYS A 44 -14.22 14.47 -7.03
C LYS A 44 -14.11 14.81 -5.55
N LYS A 45 -13.06 15.54 -5.14
CA LYS A 45 -12.82 15.97 -3.75
C LYS A 45 -12.89 14.80 -2.78
N VAL A 46 -12.20 13.71 -3.12
CA VAL A 46 -12.19 12.52 -2.27
C VAL A 46 -11.51 12.80 -0.94
N ASP A 47 -12.01 12.21 0.15
CA ASP A 47 -11.47 12.43 1.50
C ASP A 47 -10.13 11.72 1.73
N VAL A 48 -9.94 10.56 1.10
CA VAL A 48 -8.74 9.72 1.24
C VAL A 48 -8.38 9.13 -0.11
N VAL A 49 -7.09 9.10 -0.40
CA VAL A 49 -6.53 8.41 -1.56
C VAL A 49 -5.57 7.33 -1.07
N LEU A 50 -5.81 6.10 -1.47
CA LEU A 50 -4.90 4.98 -1.28
C LEU A 50 -4.14 4.77 -2.59
N LEU A 51 -2.82 5.01 -2.56
CA LEU A 51 -1.95 4.86 -3.73
C LEU A 51 -1.11 3.60 -3.60
N GLU A 52 -1.22 2.73 -4.58
CA GLU A 52 -0.34 1.58 -4.74
C GLU A 52 0.75 1.91 -5.76
N THR A 53 2.02 1.66 -5.40
CA THR A 53 3.15 1.82 -6.34
C THR A 53 3.08 0.75 -7.41
N GLY A 54 3.30 1.12 -8.66
CA GLY A 54 3.31 0.17 -9.77
C GLY A 54 4.55 -0.73 -9.75
N MET A 55 5.73 -0.12 -9.56
CA MET A 55 6.99 -0.88 -9.50
C MET A 55 8.04 -0.13 -8.68
N GLY A 56 8.73 -0.88 -7.79
CA GLY A 56 9.79 -0.32 -6.94
C GLY A 56 9.24 0.66 -5.91
N GLY A 57 9.43 1.93 -6.14
CA GLY A 57 8.95 3.02 -5.27
C GLY A 57 9.61 4.36 -5.58
N ARG A 58 10.91 4.45 -5.47
CA ARG A 58 11.68 5.71 -5.57
C ARG A 58 11.38 6.50 -6.86
N LEU A 59 11.32 5.81 -7.99
CA LEU A 59 11.07 6.40 -9.32
C LEU A 59 9.64 6.13 -9.84
N ASP A 60 8.77 5.59 -9.00
CA ASP A 60 7.40 5.30 -9.40
C ASP A 60 6.61 6.59 -9.66
N ALA A 61 5.74 6.57 -10.67
CA ALA A 61 4.92 7.73 -11.03
C ALA A 61 4.03 8.21 -9.87
N THR A 62 3.61 7.31 -8.97
CA THR A 62 2.82 7.68 -7.78
C THR A 62 3.64 8.41 -6.72
N ASN A 63 4.97 8.34 -6.77
CA ASN A 63 5.87 8.89 -5.75
C ASN A 63 6.05 10.43 -5.81
N VAL A 64 5.23 11.12 -6.61
CA VAL A 64 5.18 12.60 -6.66
C VAL A 64 4.51 13.22 -5.42
N VAL A 65 3.77 12.44 -4.64
CA VAL A 65 3.13 12.88 -3.40
C VAL A 65 4.19 13.24 -2.36
N LYS A 66 4.19 14.51 -1.93
CA LYS A 66 5.22 15.03 -1.03
C LYS A 66 4.94 14.78 0.46
N LYS A 67 3.66 14.74 0.85
CA LYS A 67 3.22 14.62 2.25
C LYS A 67 2.09 13.61 2.38
N PRO A 68 2.38 12.30 2.24
CA PRO A 68 1.39 11.28 2.54
C PRO A 68 1.09 11.25 4.05
N ILE A 69 -0.09 10.78 4.44
CA ILE A 69 -0.48 10.62 5.85
C ILE A 69 0.30 9.48 6.50
N ALA A 70 0.54 8.42 5.73
CA ALA A 70 1.33 7.27 6.13
C ALA A 70 1.96 6.61 4.90
N VAL A 71 3.09 5.96 5.10
CA VAL A 71 3.74 5.09 4.12
C VAL A 71 3.62 3.65 4.61
N ILE A 72 3.15 2.77 3.74
CA ILE A 72 2.98 1.34 4.05
C ILE A 72 3.89 0.54 3.13
N ILE A 73 4.76 -0.29 3.71
CA ILE A 73 5.66 -1.18 2.98
C ILE A 73 5.24 -2.62 3.30
N ALA A 74 4.69 -3.29 2.30
CA ALA A 74 4.30 -4.69 2.39
C ALA A 74 5.53 -5.63 2.38
N SER A 75 5.30 -6.94 2.28
CA SER A 75 6.39 -7.92 2.19
C SER A 75 7.31 -7.64 0.99
N ILE A 76 8.61 -7.73 1.23
CA ILE A 76 9.63 -7.55 0.19
C ILE A 76 10.22 -8.91 -0.15
N GLY A 77 10.18 -9.25 -1.44
CA GLY A 77 10.76 -10.46 -2.02
C GLY A 77 11.64 -10.15 -3.22
N MET A 78 12.32 -11.17 -3.73
CA MET A 78 13.16 -11.08 -4.93
C MET A 78 12.27 -11.02 -6.18
N ASP A 79 11.72 -9.84 -6.45
CA ASP A 79 10.85 -9.58 -7.60
C ASP A 79 11.39 -8.42 -8.44
N HIS A 80 11.09 -8.43 -9.74
CA HIS A 80 11.53 -7.40 -10.68
C HIS A 80 13.05 -7.12 -10.66
N MET A 81 13.88 -8.15 -10.44
CA MET A 81 15.33 -8.04 -10.28
C MET A 81 16.02 -7.28 -11.43
N GLN A 82 15.50 -7.38 -12.65
CA GLN A 82 16.02 -6.68 -13.82
C GLN A 82 15.97 -5.15 -13.70
N PHE A 83 15.06 -4.63 -12.88
CA PHE A 83 14.82 -3.19 -12.72
C PHE A 83 15.21 -2.67 -11.33
N LEU A 84 15.00 -3.46 -10.29
CA LEU A 84 15.12 -3.02 -8.90
C LEU A 84 16.46 -3.41 -8.26
N GLY A 85 17.20 -4.31 -8.89
CA GLY A 85 18.50 -4.78 -8.40
C GLY A 85 18.54 -6.28 -8.13
N ASP A 86 19.74 -6.78 -7.95
CA ASP A 86 20.10 -8.20 -7.85
C ASP A 86 20.18 -8.70 -6.40
N THR A 87 19.94 -7.83 -5.42
CA THR A 87 19.87 -8.19 -4.00
C THR A 87 18.58 -7.64 -3.37
N ILE A 88 18.16 -8.31 -2.30
CA ILE A 88 16.92 -7.92 -1.61
C ILE A 88 17.05 -6.55 -0.94
N GLU A 89 18.25 -6.18 -0.52
CA GLU A 89 18.54 -4.87 0.07
C GLU A 89 18.40 -3.75 -0.96
N LYS A 90 18.83 -3.97 -2.21
CA LYS A 90 18.63 -3.01 -3.30
C LYS A 90 17.15 -2.83 -3.60
N ILE A 91 16.39 -3.94 -3.68
CA ILE A 91 14.93 -3.90 -3.86
C ILE A 91 14.28 -3.16 -2.69
N ALA A 92 14.71 -3.42 -1.45
CA ALA A 92 14.22 -2.72 -0.27
C ALA A 92 14.52 -1.22 -0.32
N ALA A 93 15.70 -0.82 -0.79
CA ALA A 93 16.07 0.59 -0.94
C ALA A 93 15.21 1.32 -1.97
N GLU A 94 14.91 0.69 -3.12
CA GLU A 94 13.99 1.24 -4.12
C GLU A 94 12.57 1.40 -3.54
N LYS A 95 12.07 0.41 -2.79
CA LYS A 95 10.76 0.51 -2.13
C LYS A 95 10.75 1.55 -1.01
N ALA A 96 11.79 1.61 -0.19
CA ALA A 96 11.93 2.62 0.86
C ALA A 96 12.03 4.06 0.31
N GLY A 97 12.31 4.23 -0.99
CA GLY A 97 12.32 5.53 -1.67
C GLY A 97 10.97 6.28 -1.69
N ILE A 98 9.87 5.63 -1.27
CA ILE A 98 8.57 6.30 -1.06
C ILE A 98 8.45 7.01 0.30
N ILE A 99 9.39 6.76 1.22
CA ILE A 99 9.39 7.38 2.56
C ILE A 99 9.62 8.88 2.42
N LYS A 100 8.75 9.69 3.02
CA LYS A 100 8.80 11.15 3.00
C LYS A 100 9.08 11.68 4.40
N GLU A 101 9.71 12.83 4.48
CA GLU A 101 10.13 13.46 5.74
C GLU A 101 8.99 13.58 6.75
N GLY A 102 9.23 13.11 7.97
CA GLY A 102 8.29 13.17 9.09
C GLY A 102 7.04 12.30 8.95
N CYS A 103 6.93 11.50 7.89
CA CYS A 103 5.78 10.64 7.65
C CYS A 103 5.90 9.33 8.42
N PRO A 104 4.86 8.86 9.15
CA PRO A 104 4.89 7.55 9.78
C PRO A 104 5.01 6.43 8.74
N VAL A 105 5.89 5.48 9.02
CA VAL A 105 6.15 4.32 8.18
C VAL A 105 5.64 3.08 8.90
N ILE A 106 4.82 2.30 8.22
CA ILE A 106 4.34 1.01 8.69
C ILE A 106 4.90 -0.06 7.76
N SER A 107 5.57 -1.05 8.29
CA SER A 107 6.19 -2.07 7.47
C SER A 107 5.87 -3.47 7.96
N TYR A 108 5.81 -4.36 7.00
CA TYR A 108 5.91 -5.78 7.26
C TYR A 108 7.19 -6.06 8.06
N ASN A 109 7.17 -7.04 8.95
CA ASN A 109 8.38 -7.52 9.60
C ASN A 109 9.08 -8.51 8.66
N ASN A 110 9.96 -7.97 7.82
CA ASN A 110 10.73 -8.72 6.84
C ASN A 110 11.97 -9.36 7.51
N GLN A 111 12.86 -9.96 6.70
CA GLN A 111 14.18 -10.37 7.20
C GLN A 111 15.01 -9.15 7.66
N GLU A 112 15.94 -9.37 8.57
CA GLU A 112 16.66 -8.29 9.28
C GLU A 112 17.37 -7.31 8.33
N SER A 113 18.04 -7.80 7.27
CA SER A 113 18.72 -6.93 6.31
C SER A 113 17.78 -5.95 5.60
N VAL A 114 16.56 -6.38 5.31
CA VAL A 114 15.50 -5.52 4.73
C VAL A 114 14.98 -4.52 5.74
N ASN A 115 14.73 -4.97 6.98
CA ASN A 115 14.27 -4.11 8.06
C ASN A 115 15.30 -3.00 8.36
N GLU A 116 16.59 -3.30 8.32
CA GLU A 116 17.67 -2.31 8.52
C GLU A 116 17.64 -1.24 7.42
N VAL A 117 17.50 -1.62 6.15
CA VAL A 117 17.38 -0.65 5.05
C VAL A 117 16.19 0.30 5.27
N ILE A 118 15.04 -0.23 5.70
CA ILE A 118 13.85 0.58 5.99
C ILE A 118 14.09 1.50 7.19
N LYS A 119 14.72 1.00 8.27
CA LYS A 119 15.06 1.78 9.46
C LYS A 119 16.03 2.91 9.14
N GLU A 120 17.08 2.63 8.37
CA GLU A 120 18.05 3.64 7.95
C GLU A 120 17.40 4.75 7.14
N LYS A 121 16.58 4.38 6.13
CA LYS A 121 15.86 5.37 5.32
C LYS A 121 14.87 6.19 6.15
N ALA A 122 14.13 5.56 7.04
CA ALA A 122 13.22 6.25 7.92
C ALA A 122 13.94 7.21 8.88
N LYS A 123 15.10 6.80 9.41
CA LYS A 123 15.94 7.66 10.26
C LYS A 123 16.44 8.89 9.48
N GLU A 124 16.92 8.70 8.23
CA GLU A 124 17.30 9.79 7.33
C GLU A 124 16.17 10.80 7.13
N MET A 125 14.93 10.29 6.99
CA MET A 125 13.73 11.09 6.74
C MET A 125 13.00 11.53 8.03
N HIS A 126 13.61 11.36 9.21
CA HIS A 126 13.05 11.71 10.52
C HIS A 126 11.68 11.07 10.78
N CYS A 127 11.49 9.84 10.32
CA CYS A 127 10.25 9.10 10.42
C CYS A 127 10.26 8.09 11.56
N LYS A 128 9.09 7.90 12.19
CA LYS A 128 8.85 6.75 13.07
C LYS A 128 8.50 5.53 12.21
N VAL A 129 9.15 4.40 12.45
CA VAL A 129 8.81 3.11 11.84
C VAL A 129 8.05 2.25 12.85
N THR A 130 6.99 1.62 12.38
CA THR A 130 6.25 0.59 13.10
C THR A 130 6.30 -0.69 12.27
N PHE A 131 6.87 -1.75 12.82
CA PHE A 131 6.82 -3.08 12.19
C PHE A 131 5.64 -3.88 12.72
N VAL A 132 5.03 -4.67 11.85
CA VAL A 132 3.97 -5.61 12.24
C VAL A 132 4.50 -6.55 13.32
N ASN A 133 3.77 -6.66 14.42
CA ASN A 133 4.09 -7.60 15.49
C ASN A 133 3.70 -9.03 15.07
N SER A 134 4.59 -9.72 14.37
CA SER A 134 4.33 -11.08 13.87
C SER A 134 4.07 -12.09 14.98
N GLU A 135 4.68 -11.92 16.15
CA GLU A 135 4.44 -12.77 17.33
C GLU A 135 3.08 -12.51 17.98
N GLY A 136 2.49 -11.35 17.71
CA GLY A 136 1.16 -10.96 18.17
C GLY A 136 0.01 -11.63 17.39
N ILE A 137 0.30 -12.33 16.28
CA ILE A 137 -0.70 -12.99 15.45
C ILE A 137 -0.96 -14.40 15.99
N ARG A 138 -2.24 -14.71 16.28
CA ARG A 138 -2.69 -16.06 16.61
C ARG A 138 -3.81 -16.46 15.67
N VAL A 139 -3.55 -17.42 14.78
CA VAL A 139 -4.55 -17.97 13.88
C VAL A 139 -5.59 -18.75 14.68
N LEU A 140 -6.87 -18.46 14.47
CA LEU A 140 -8.00 -19.12 15.12
C LEU A 140 -8.64 -20.15 14.19
N SER A 141 -8.82 -19.80 12.90
CA SER A 141 -9.29 -20.74 11.88
C SER A 141 -8.78 -20.39 10.49
N GLU A 142 -8.59 -21.42 9.67
CA GLU A 142 -8.28 -21.36 8.24
C GLU A 142 -9.32 -22.20 7.51
N SER A 143 -10.04 -21.63 6.55
CA SER A 143 -11.10 -22.33 5.83
C SER A 143 -11.30 -21.77 4.42
N LEU A 144 -12.04 -22.47 3.58
CA LEU A 144 -12.43 -22.00 2.25
C LEU A 144 -13.39 -20.78 2.28
N ASN A 145 -13.90 -20.42 3.46
CA ASN A 145 -14.76 -19.23 3.63
C ASN A 145 -14.00 -18.01 4.12
N GLY A 146 -12.70 -18.15 4.35
CA GLY A 146 -11.83 -17.10 4.88
C GLY A 146 -11.02 -17.54 6.09
N GLU A 147 -10.30 -16.60 6.64
CA GLU A 147 -9.41 -16.77 7.78
C GLU A 147 -9.95 -16.02 9.00
N SER A 148 -9.68 -16.53 10.19
CA SER A 148 -9.85 -15.77 11.42
C SER A 148 -8.62 -15.84 12.32
N PHE A 149 -8.32 -14.73 13.00
CA PHE A 149 -7.15 -14.61 13.86
C PHE A 149 -7.40 -13.58 14.96
N SER A 150 -6.65 -13.68 16.06
CA SER A 150 -6.48 -12.61 17.01
C SER A 150 -5.15 -11.90 16.80
N TYR A 151 -5.07 -10.64 17.16
CA TYR A 151 -3.88 -9.84 16.92
C TYR A 151 -3.58 -8.89 18.08
N ARG A 152 -2.32 -8.86 18.51
CA ARG A 152 -1.80 -7.86 19.42
C ARG A 152 -0.87 -6.92 18.64
N SER A 153 -1.33 -5.71 18.40
CA SER A 153 -0.58 -4.71 17.67
C SER A 153 0.66 -4.20 18.42
N SER A 154 1.53 -3.52 17.70
CA SER A 154 2.78 -2.97 18.21
C SER A 154 2.58 -1.93 19.33
N ASP A 155 1.43 -1.24 19.34
CA ASP A 155 1.02 -0.30 20.40
C ASP A 155 0.33 -0.97 21.60
N GLY A 156 0.24 -2.33 21.58
CA GLY A 156 -0.35 -3.15 22.63
C GLY A 156 -1.86 -3.34 22.54
N ARG A 157 -2.54 -2.78 21.54
CA ARG A 157 -3.97 -2.98 21.31
C ARG A 157 -4.27 -4.43 20.99
N TRP A 158 -5.34 -4.95 21.56
CA TRP A 158 -5.77 -6.32 21.36
C TRP A 158 -7.02 -6.39 20.48
N TYR A 159 -6.93 -7.16 19.42
CA TYR A 159 -8.04 -7.55 18.55
C TYR A 159 -8.34 -9.03 18.81
N GLU A 160 -9.46 -9.29 19.47
CA GLU A 160 -9.79 -10.64 19.96
C GLU A 160 -10.09 -11.61 18.82
N LYS A 161 -10.85 -11.14 17.83
CA LYS A 161 -11.22 -11.93 16.66
C LYS A 161 -11.40 -11.04 15.43
N ILE A 162 -10.50 -11.18 14.49
CA ILE A 162 -10.62 -10.57 13.16
C ILE A 162 -10.98 -11.67 12.16
N GLU A 163 -11.92 -11.38 11.28
CA GLU A 163 -12.35 -12.25 10.20
C GLU A 163 -12.09 -11.58 8.86
N ILE A 164 -11.48 -12.31 7.92
CA ILE A 164 -11.24 -11.87 6.55
C ILE A 164 -11.70 -12.94 5.57
N PRO A 165 -12.38 -12.58 4.48
CA PRO A 165 -12.81 -13.55 3.46
C PRO A 165 -11.68 -13.97 2.52
N LEU A 166 -10.51 -13.32 2.61
CA LEU A 166 -9.34 -13.61 1.80
C LEU A 166 -8.62 -14.87 2.32
N LEU A 167 -8.14 -15.72 1.40
CA LEU A 167 -7.59 -17.03 1.73
C LEU A 167 -6.06 -16.99 1.84
N GLY A 168 -5.54 -17.72 2.81
CA GLY A 168 -4.13 -17.98 3.03
C GLY A 168 -3.47 -17.09 4.06
N ARG A 169 -2.49 -17.65 4.76
CA ARG A 169 -1.77 -16.99 5.88
C ARG A 169 -1.15 -15.64 5.54
N HIS A 170 -0.74 -15.44 4.30
CA HIS A 170 -0.22 -14.15 3.84
C HIS A 170 -1.28 -13.05 3.93
N GLN A 171 -2.58 -13.37 3.82
CA GLN A 171 -3.66 -12.41 3.97
C GLN A 171 -3.88 -12.03 5.44
N ILE A 172 -3.65 -12.95 6.38
CA ILE A 172 -3.63 -12.62 7.82
C ILE A 172 -2.56 -11.57 8.11
N ASN A 173 -1.38 -11.77 7.55
CA ASN A 173 -0.29 -10.81 7.71
C ASN A 173 -0.59 -9.46 7.03
N ASN A 174 -1.22 -9.47 5.84
CA ASN A 174 -1.66 -8.23 5.18
C ASN A 174 -2.73 -7.50 6.02
N ALA A 175 -3.66 -8.23 6.64
CA ALA A 175 -4.65 -7.66 7.54
C ALA A 175 -4.00 -7.08 8.81
N ALA A 176 -2.99 -7.74 9.38
CA ALA A 176 -2.23 -7.20 10.51
C ALA A 176 -1.48 -5.91 10.13
N LEU A 177 -0.90 -5.84 8.93
CA LEU A 177 -0.29 -4.62 8.39
C LEU A 177 -1.32 -3.49 8.25
N ALA A 178 -2.52 -3.81 7.74
CA ALA A 178 -3.61 -2.84 7.64
C ALA A 178 -4.07 -2.35 9.02
N LEU A 179 -4.14 -3.22 10.03
CA LEU A 179 -4.47 -2.84 11.42
C LEU A 179 -3.43 -1.89 12.01
N GLU A 180 -2.13 -2.12 11.80
CA GLU A 180 -1.06 -1.20 12.22
C GLU A 180 -1.19 0.16 11.52
N ALA A 181 -1.48 0.15 10.22
CA ALA A 181 -1.70 1.38 9.46
C ALA A 181 -2.91 2.16 9.99
N LEU A 182 -4.05 1.50 10.21
CA LEU A 182 -5.24 2.11 10.78
C LEU A 182 -5.00 2.67 12.18
N ASN A 183 -4.26 1.95 13.05
CA ASN A 183 -3.87 2.45 14.36
C ASN A 183 -3.04 3.74 14.27
N THR A 184 -2.13 3.79 13.32
CA THR A 184 -1.26 4.95 13.09
C THR A 184 -2.05 6.18 12.65
N ILE A 185 -3.04 6.01 11.76
CA ILE A 185 -3.83 7.13 11.22
C ILE A 185 -5.06 7.51 12.05
N ARG A 186 -5.35 6.82 13.14
CA ARG A 186 -6.50 7.13 14.05
C ARG A 186 -6.50 8.57 14.58
N ASN A 187 -5.33 9.19 14.68
CA ASN A 187 -5.23 10.60 15.07
C ASN A 187 -5.79 11.57 14.02
N TYR A 188 -5.90 11.13 12.77
CA TYR A 188 -6.44 11.92 11.66
C TYR A 188 -7.91 11.60 11.38
N TYR A 189 -8.33 10.35 11.67
CA TYR A 189 -9.67 9.86 11.35
C TYR A 189 -10.25 9.11 12.54
N CYS A 190 -11.49 9.46 12.93
CA CYS A 190 -12.24 8.72 13.95
C CYS A 190 -12.74 7.39 13.40
N ILE A 191 -11.88 6.37 13.41
CA ILE A 191 -12.23 5.01 12.96
C ILE A 191 -12.50 4.15 14.20
N SER A 192 -13.72 3.65 14.33
CA SER A 192 -14.11 2.74 15.41
C SER A 192 -13.58 1.32 15.18
N GLU A 193 -13.53 0.52 16.23
CA GLU A 193 -13.17 -0.91 16.11
C GLU A 193 -14.17 -1.65 15.23
N PHE A 194 -15.44 -1.39 15.41
CA PHE A 194 -16.50 -1.96 14.57
C PHE A 194 -16.28 -1.67 13.07
N GLN A 195 -15.95 -0.43 12.72
CA GLN A 195 -15.68 -0.05 11.32
C GLN A 195 -14.43 -0.76 10.78
N THR A 196 -13.41 -0.93 11.61
CA THR A 196 -12.19 -1.66 11.26
C THR A 196 -12.48 -3.13 10.96
N GLU A 197 -13.19 -3.80 11.87
CA GLU A 197 -13.55 -5.21 11.74
C GLU A 197 -14.52 -5.45 10.57
N ASP A 198 -15.53 -4.59 10.43
CA ASP A 198 -16.52 -4.68 9.34
C ASP A 198 -15.87 -4.45 7.96
N GLY A 199 -14.92 -3.52 7.88
CA GLY A 199 -14.14 -3.27 6.66
C GLY A 199 -13.30 -4.48 6.27
N LEU A 200 -12.59 -5.09 7.21
CA LEU A 200 -11.78 -6.30 6.96
C LEU A 200 -12.67 -7.48 6.54
N ARG A 201 -13.79 -7.69 7.23
CA ARG A 201 -14.76 -8.76 6.92
C ARG A 201 -15.42 -8.61 5.55
N LYS A 202 -15.55 -7.40 5.04
CA LYS A 202 -16.14 -7.08 3.75
C LYS A 202 -15.13 -6.96 2.62
N THR A 203 -13.84 -7.19 2.88
CA THR A 203 -12.79 -7.07 1.86
C THR A 203 -13.03 -8.06 0.73
N ILE A 204 -13.06 -7.56 -0.49
CA ILE A 204 -13.16 -8.37 -1.70
C ILE A 204 -11.98 -8.04 -2.60
N TRP A 205 -11.25 -9.08 -3.02
CA TRP A 205 -10.17 -8.94 -3.97
C TRP A 205 -10.27 -10.05 -5.03
N ARG A 206 -10.93 -9.72 -6.12
CA ARG A 206 -11.15 -10.65 -7.23
C ARG A 206 -9.84 -11.07 -7.88
N GLY A 207 -9.75 -12.36 -8.27
CA GLY A 207 -8.56 -12.92 -8.89
C GLY A 207 -7.40 -13.25 -7.93
N ARG A 208 -7.63 -13.19 -6.60
CA ARG A 208 -6.66 -13.60 -5.57
C ARG A 208 -7.20 -14.80 -4.79
N ILE A 209 -6.93 -16.02 -5.30
CA ILE A 209 -7.39 -17.29 -4.72
C ILE A 209 -8.92 -17.22 -4.47
N GLU A 210 -9.66 -17.00 -5.54
CA GLU A 210 -11.11 -16.90 -5.52
C GLU A 210 -11.75 -18.25 -5.83
N ILE A 211 -12.74 -18.64 -5.03
CA ILE A 211 -13.53 -19.84 -5.30
C ILE A 211 -14.68 -19.41 -6.21
N LEU A 212 -14.66 -19.87 -7.47
CA LEU A 212 -15.68 -19.53 -8.47
C LEU A 212 -16.90 -20.46 -8.41
N GLU A 213 -16.71 -21.69 -7.98
CA GLU A 213 -17.79 -22.67 -7.79
C GLU A 213 -17.59 -23.39 -6.46
N LYS A 214 -18.70 -23.62 -5.76
CA LYS A 214 -18.76 -24.53 -4.61
C LYS A 214 -19.63 -25.70 -5.03
N ASP A 215 -19.02 -26.88 -5.20
CA ASP A 215 -19.75 -28.13 -5.29
C ASP A 215 -20.43 -28.48 -3.95
#